data_1f484af343a98fe074100e5184a83abd
#
_entry.id   1f484af343a98fe074100e5184a83abd
#
_cell.length_a   1.000
_cell.length_b   1.000
_cell.length_c   1.000
_cell.angle_alpha   90.00
_cell.angle_beta   90.00
_cell.angle_gamma   90.00
#
_symmetry.space_group_name_H-M   'P 1'
#
loop_
_entity.id
_entity.type
_entity.pdbx_description
1 polymer ?
#
loop_
_entity_poly.entity_id
_entity_poly.type
_entity_poly.pdbx_seq_one_letter_code
_entity_poly.pdbx_strand_id
1 'polypeptide(L)'
;SVAGVDRVVTVDLHARQIQGFFDIPVDEMEALPLLYRYFNEKGLSDLCVVSPDHGGAVRARKLSERLDCPIAIIDKRRPKPNVAEVMGIIGDVAGANVLMEKGAKSVYIACTHGVLSGPACERLQSCCAEEVVITDTIAIPEEKKFDKLVQVTVADLLAHTIEKIE
;
A
#
# COMPACT_ATOMS: atom_id res chain seq x y z
N SER A 1 23.55 -15.60 0.46
CA SER A 1 24.73 -16.46 0.22
C SER A 1 24.85 -17.57 1.25
N VAL A 2 24.75 -17.31 2.57
CA VAL A 2 24.86 -18.37 3.60
C VAL A 2 23.76 -19.44 3.48
N ALA A 3 22.57 -19.05 3.05
CA ALA A 3 21.44 -19.97 2.81
C ALA A 3 21.46 -20.63 1.42
N GLY A 4 22.52 -20.42 0.60
CA GLY A 4 22.62 -20.98 -0.75
C GLY A 4 21.71 -20.31 -1.79
N VAL A 5 21.30 -19.07 -1.55
CA VAL A 5 20.48 -18.29 -2.48
C VAL A 5 21.38 -17.52 -3.43
N ASP A 6 21.11 -17.59 -4.74
CA ASP A 6 21.88 -16.94 -5.80
C ASP A 6 21.30 -15.58 -6.23
N ARG A 7 19.99 -15.36 -6.03
CA ARG A 7 19.28 -14.14 -6.38
C ARG A 7 18.07 -13.93 -5.51
N VAL A 8 17.70 -12.69 -5.26
CA VAL A 8 16.52 -12.32 -4.45
C VAL A 8 15.57 -11.49 -5.29
N VAL A 9 14.29 -11.84 -5.29
CA VAL A 9 13.21 -11.03 -5.86
C VAL A 9 12.33 -10.53 -4.72
N THR A 10 12.04 -9.23 -4.70
CA THR A 10 11.25 -8.58 -3.65
C THR A 10 10.14 -7.72 -4.26
N VAL A 11 9.12 -7.44 -3.46
CA VAL A 11 8.07 -6.50 -3.84
C VAL A 11 7.99 -5.38 -2.80
N ASP A 12 8.14 -4.14 -3.23
CA ASP A 12 8.00 -2.91 -2.43
C ASP A 12 8.71 -2.98 -1.06
N LEU A 13 10.02 -3.03 -1.05
CA LEU A 13 10.81 -2.95 0.17
C LEU A 13 10.47 -1.68 0.97
N HIS A 14 10.37 -1.81 2.28
CA HIS A 14 10.15 -0.65 3.16
C HIS A 14 11.24 0.41 2.99
N ALA A 15 12.48 -0.03 2.84
CA ALA A 15 13.63 0.82 2.58
C ALA A 15 14.48 0.20 1.46
N ARG A 16 14.58 0.87 0.32
CA ARG A 16 15.34 0.38 -0.85
C ARG A 16 16.81 0.12 -0.55
N GLN A 17 17.36 0.82 0.42
CA GLN A 17 18.76 0.65 0.89
C GLN A 17 19.04 -0.77 1.39
N ILE A 18 18.01 -1.56 1.75
CA ILE A 18 18.15 -2.97 2.13
C ILE A 18 18.83 -3.79 1.03
N GLN A 19 18.62 -3.44 -0.25
CA GLN A 19 19.30 -4.10 -1.37
C GLN A 19 20.83 -4.05 -1.26
N GLY A 20 21.39 -2.99 -0.70
CA GLY A 20 22.83 -2.80 -0.51
C GLY A 20 23.48 -3.72 0.52
N PHE A 21 22.68 -4.48 1.29
CA PHE A 21 23.19 -5.46 2.27
C PHE A 21 23.36 -6.88 1.68
N PHE A 22 22.94 -7.08 0.43
CA PHE A 22 23.10 -8.36 -0.24
C PHE A 22 24.33 -8.35 -1.15
N ASP A 23 25.12 -9.43 -1.09
CA ASP A 23 26.25 -9.69 -2.00
C ASP A 23 25.82 -10.40 -3.29
N ILE A 24 24.53 -10.65 -3.45
CA ILE A 24 23.89 -11.30 -4.59
C ILE A 24 22.90 -10.35 -5.26
N PRO A 25 22.53 -10.55 -6.54
CA PRO A 25 21.55 -9.72 -7.22
C PRO A 25 20.21 -9.65 -6.49
N VAL A 26 19.64 -8.45 -6.44
CA VAL A 26 18.31 -8.19 -5.87
C VAL A 26 17.47 -7.44 -6.87
N ASP A 27 16.32 -8.02 -7.24
CA ASP A 27 15.33 -7.38 -8.10
C ASP A 27 14.14 -6.90 -7.24
N GLU A 28 13.96 -5.60 -7.18
CA GLU A 28 12.83 -4.99 -6.47
C GLU A 28 11.69 -4.66 -7.45
N MET A 29 10.55 -5.32 -7.27
CA MET A 29 9.33 -5.05 -8.02
C MET A 29 8.49 -4.01 -7.31
N GLU A 30 7.85 -3.13 -8.07
CA GLU A 30 6.85 -2.18 -7.56
C GLU A 30 5.43 -2.73 -7.81
N ALA A 31 4.60 -2.84 -6.79
CA ALA A 31 3.19 -3.23 -6.92
C ALA A 31 2.29 -2.09 -7.41
N LEU A 32 2.79 -0.85 -7.41
CA LEU A 32 2.04 0.33 -7.85
C LEU A 32 1.37 0.19 -9.22
N PRO A 33 1.95 -0.45 -10.25
CA PRO A 33 1.26 -0.70 -11.51
C PRO A 33 -0.01 -1.55 -11.38
N LEU A 34 -0.05 -2.47 -10.43
CA LEU A 34 -1.23 -3.30 -10.16
C LEU A 34 -2.34 -2.47 -9.52
N LEU A 35 -2.00 -1.66 -8.51
CA LEU A 35 -2.94 -0.73 -7.89
C LEU A 35 -3.47 0.31 -8.90
N TYR A 36 -2.58 0.85 -9.75
CA TYR A 36 -2.98 1.74 -10.84
C TYR A 36 -4.01 1.07 -11.75
N ARG A 37 -3.74 -0.15 -12.23
CA ARG A 37 -4.67 -0.89 -13.11
C ARG A 37 -6.03 -1.06 -12.44
N TYR A 38 -6.05 -1.47 -11.19
CA TYR A 38 -7.27 -1.66 -10.41
C TYR A 38 -8.13 -0.38 -10.37
N PHE A 39 -7.56 0.75 -10.00
CA PHE A 39 -8.31 2.01 -9.92
C PHE A 39 -8.67 2.59 -11.28
N ASN A 40 -7.84 2.41 -12.29
CA ASN A 40 -8.13 2.83 -13.66
C ASN A 40 -9.31 2.06 -14.25
N GLU A 41 -9.38 0.75 -14.03
CA GLU A 41 -10.49 -0.10 -14.49
C GLU A 41 -11.82 0.23 -13.80
N LYS A 42 -11.80 0.78 -12.60
CA LYS A 42 -13.00 1.26 -11.91
C LYS A 42 -13.66 2.48 -12.58
N GLY A 43 -12.93 3.22 -13.40
CA GLY A 43 -13.45 4.39 -14.10
C GLY A 43 -13.96 5.50 -13.18
N LEU A 44 -13.32 5.69 -12.02
CA LEU A 44 -13.69 6.72 -11.06
C LEU A 44 -13.38 8.11 -11.62
N SER A 45 -14.28 9.07 -11.42
CA SER A 45 -14.11 10.48 -11.78
C SER A 45 -13.70 11.33 -10.58
N ASP A 46 -13.12 12.50 -10.86
CA ASP A 46 -12.73 13.50 -9.85
C ASP A 46 -11.80 12.91 -8.76
N LEU A 47 -10.84 12.11 -9.18
CA LEU A 47 -9.88 11.45 -8.29
C LEU A 47 -8.91 12.46 -7.67
N CYS A 48 -8.51 12.16 -6.43
CA CYS A 48 -7.33 12.74 -5.78
C CYS A 48 -6.60 11.62 -5.03
N VAL A 49 -5.31 11.48 -5.29
CA VAL A 49 -4.46 10.56 -4.53
C VAL A 49 -4.00 11.24 -3.26
N VAL A 50 -4.17 10.59 -2.12
CA VAL A 50 -3.79 11.14 -0.82
C VAL A 50 -2.72 10.27 -0.17
N SER A 51 -1.59 10.88 0.18
CA SER A 51 -0.60 10.23 1.03
C SER A 51 -0.97 10.44 2.51
N PRO A 52 -1.01 9.37 3.33
CA PRO A 52 -1.34 9.48 4.75
C PRO A 52 -0.24 10.15 5.57
N ASP A 53 0.97 10.27 5.02
CA ASP A 53 2.14 10.88 5.65
C ASP A 53 3.20 11.30 4.62
N HIS A 54 4.27 11.93 5.07
CA HIS A 54 5.38 12.34 4.20
C HIS A 54 6.18 11.14 3.64
N GLY A 55 6.24 10.01 4.35
CA GLY A 55 6.96 8.81 3.92
C GLY A 55 6.33 8.14 2.69
N GLY A 56 5.02 8.23 2.56
CA GLY A 56 4.26 7.72 1.41
C GLY A 56 4.22 8.66 0.19
N ALA A 57 4.66 9.92 0.34
CA ALA A 57 4.46 10.97 -0.67
C ALA A 57 5.01 10.62 -2.06
N VAL A 58 6.16 9.96 -2.14
CA VAL A 58 6.77 9.57 -3.42
C VAL A 58 5.90 8.53 -4.13
N ARG A 59 5.39 7.53 -3.43
CA ARG A 59 4.50 6.51 -4.00
C ARG A 59 3.17 7.11 -4.42
N ALA A 60 2.58 7.96 -3.58
CA ALA A 60 1.35 8.67 -3.89
C ALA A 60 1.49 9.55 -5.13
N ARG A 61 2.62 10.26 -5.28
CA ARG A 61 2.92 11.06 -6.48
C ARG A 61 2.98 10.19 -7.73
N LYS A 62 3.71 9.08 -7.71
CA LYS A 62 3.78 8.15 -8.85
C LYS A 62 2.40 7.62 -9.24
N LEU A 63 1.51 7.38 -8.28
CA LEU A 63 0.15 6.93 -8.54
C LEU A 63 -0.70 8.06 -9.14
N SER A 64 -0.62 9.27 -8.59
CA SER A 64 -1.36 10.44 -9.09
C SER A 64 -0.98 10.80 -10.53
N GLU A 65 0.32 10.76 -10.85
CA GLU A 65 0.82 10.99 -12.22
C GLU A 65 0.27 9.95 -13.21
N ARG A 66 0.15 8.69 -12.82
CA ARG A 66 -0.40 7.63 -13.68
C ARG A 66 -1.92 7.71 -13.84
N LEU A 67 -2.63 8.17 -12.82
CA LEU A 67 -4.08 8.37 -12.83
C LEU A 67 -4.49 9.74 -13.38
N ASP A 68 -3.51 10.57 -13.71
CA ASP A 68 -3.71 11.96 -14.16
C ASP A 68 -4.63 12.77 -13.21
N CYS A 69 -4.29 12.75 -11.92
CA CYS A 69 -5.09 13.38 -10.89
C CYS A 69 -4.25 14.12 -9.85
N PRO A 70 -4.83 15.06 -9.08
CA PRO A 70 -4.13 15.77 -8.01
C PRO A 70 -3.62 14.85 -6.92
N ILE A 71 -2.62 15.34 -6.17
CA ILE A 71 -2.11 14.72 -4.96
C ILE A 71 -2.34 15.63 -3.75
N ALA A 72 -2.70 15.04 -2.62
CA ALA A 72 -2.68 15.68 -1.31
C ALA A 72 -1.81 14.87 -0.33
N ILE A 73 -1.33 15.51 0.72
CA ILE A 73 -0.55 14.87 1.77
C ILE A 73 -1.16 15.26 3.11
N ILE A 74 -1.46 14.28 3.95
CA ILE A 74 -1.89 14.53 5.32
C ILE A 74 -0.67 14.83 6.18
N ASP A 75 -0.56 16.07 6.68
CA ASP A 75 0.49 16.47 7.60
C ASP A 75 0.09 16.08 9.03
N LYS A 76 0.66 14.99 9.53
CA LYS A 76 0.50 14.57 10.92
C LYS A 76 1.53 15.26 11.80
N ARG A 77 1.20 16.42 12.35
CA ARG A 77 2.01 17.03 13.41
C ARG A 77 1.88 16.21 14.68
N ARG A 78 2.97 15.58 15.12
CA ARG A 78 3.04 14.91 16.42
C ARG A 78 3.02 15.96 17.53
N PRO A 79 2.00 16.02 18.41
CA PRO A 79 1.93 17.05 19.44
C PRO A 79 2.91 16.86 20.60
N LYS A 80 3.59 15.70 20.72
CA LYS A 80 4.63 15.46 21.75
C LYS A 80 5.69 14.45 21.27
N PRO A 81 6.99 14.68 21.57
CA PRO A 81 8.01 13.65 21.41
C PRO A 81 7.78 12.53 22.44
N ASN A 82 8.04 11.28 22.05
CA ASN A 82 7.98 10.06 22.87
C ASN A 82 6.62 9.45 23.23
N VAL A 83 5.53 9.76 22.55
CA VAL A 83 4.36 8.88 22.54
C VAL A 83 4.46 7.99 21.32
N ALA A 84 5.05 6.80 21.49
CA ALA A 84 4.99 5.72 20.52
C ALA A 84 3.61 5.08 20.62
N GLU A 85 2.60 5.70 20.05
CA GLU A 85 1.43 4.92 19.64
C GLU A 85 1.91 4.02 18.51
N VAL A 86 1.76 2.71 18.71
CA VAL A 86 1.95 1.70 17.69
C VAL A 86 0.95 2.00 16.58
N MET A 87 1.37 2.81 15.62
CA MET A 87 0.59 3.08 14.43
C MET A 87 0.72 1.86 13.53
N GLY A 88 -0.28 0.98 13.65
CA GLY A 88 -0.46 -0.13 12.73
C GLY A 88 -0.54 0.40 11.29
N ILE A 89 0.26 -0.14 10.45
CA ILE A 89 0.70 0.28 9.10
C ILE A 89 -0.41 0.21 8.05
N ILE A 90 -1.66 0.03 8.40
CA ILE A 90 -2.72 0.09 7.41
C ILE A 90 -3.62 1.28 7.70
N GLY A 91 -3.53 2.22 6.80
CA GLY A 91 -4.48 3.29 6.61
C GLY A 91 -4.86 3.99 7.91
N ASP A 92 -4.41 5.19 8.06
CA ASP A 92 -4.97 6.06 9.08
C ASP A 92 -6.47 6.22 8.81
N VAL A 93 -7.26 5.39 9.48
CA VAL A 93 -8.73 5.49 9.46
C VAL A 93 -9.17 6.91 9.81
N ALA A 94 -8.42 7.60 10.69
CA ALA A 94 -8.64 9.01 10.99
C ALA A 94 -8.41 9.89 9.74
N GLY A 95 -7.45 9.57 8.89
CA GLY A 95 -7.23 10.25 7.61
C GLY A 95 -8.41 10.10 6.67
N ALA A 96 -9.00 8.92 6.55
CA ALA A 96 -10.19 8.69 5.73
C ALA A 96 -11.39 9.54 6.21
N ASN A 97 -11.62 9.61 7.51
CA ASN A 97 -12.68 10.44 8.08
C ASN A 97 -12.46 11.93 7.81
N VAL A 98 -11.21 12.42 7.95
CA VAL A 98 -10.87 13.80 7.61
C VAL A 98 -11.15 14.12 6.14
N LEU A 99 -10.88 13.18 5.22
CA LEU A 99 -11.20 13.39 3.79
C LEU A 99 -12.71 13.53 3.57
N MET A 100 -13.53 12.70 4.23
CA MET A 100 -14.99 12.81 4.16
C MET A 100 -15.50 14.15 4.73
N GLU A 101 -14.95 14.58 5.86
CA GLU A 101 -15.26 15.91 6.47
C GLU A 101 -14.85 17.07 5.54
N LYS A 102 -13.85 16.88 4.70
CA LYS A 102 -13.41 17.86 3.71
C LYS A 102 -14.16 17.79 2.37
N GLY A 103 -15.18 16.95 2.28
CA GLY A 103 -16.08 16.89 1.14
C GLY A 103 -15.76 15.80 0.10
N ALA A 104 -14.91 14.83 0.44
CA ALA A 104 -14.76 13.65 -0.39
C ALA A 104 -16.09 12.90 -0.47
N LYS A 105 -16.48 12.46 -1.67
CA LYS A 105 -17.71 11.68 -1.90
C LYS A 105 -17.53 10.21 -1.49
N SER A 106 -16.34 9.69 -1.71
CA SER A 106 -15.94 8.32 -1.36
C SER A 106 -14.45 8.27 -1.08
N VAL A 107 -14.00 7.33 -0.28
CA VAL A 107 -12.60 7.08 0.06
C VAL A 107 -12.27 5.62 -0.20
N TYR A 108 -11.14 5.39 -0.83
CA TYR A 108 -10.54 4.08 -1.04
C TYR A 108 -9.20 4.03 -0.33
N ILE A 109 -8.91 2.95 0.37
CA ILE A 109 -7.61 2.73 1.02
C ILE A 109 -6.84 1.72 0.19
N ALA A 110 -5.57 2.00 -0.09
CA ALA A 110 -4.72 1.07 -0.83
C ALA A 110 -3.33 0.93 -0.19
N CYS A 111 -2.84 -0.29 -0.14
CA CYS A 111 -1.45 -0.56 0.23
C CYS A 111 -0.95 -1.87 -0.43
N THR A 112 0.37 -2.02 -0.52
CA THR A 112 0.96 -3.26 -1.04
C THR A 112 0.83 -4.38 -0.01
N HIS A 113 1.37 -4.21 1.19
CA HIS A 113 1.45 -5.27 2.18
C HIS A 113 0.35 -5.16 3.24
N GLY A 114 -0.64 -6.04 3.16
CA GLY A 114 -1.75 -6.13 4.11
C GLY A 114 -1.36 -6.82 5.42
N VAL A 115 -0.56 -6.19 6.27
CA VAL A 115 -0.12 -6.80 7.56
C VAL A 115 -1.28 -7.04 8.51
N LEU A 116 -2.32 -6.21 8.51
CA LEU A 116 -3.56 -6.32 9.29
C LEU A 116 -3.33 -6.71 10.76
N SER A 117 -2.43 -5.99 11.44
CA SER A 117 -2.07 -6.27 12.83
C SER A 117 -3.05 -5.68 13.83
N GLY A 118 -3.18 -6.33 14.99
CA GLY A 118 -4.05 -5.89 16.08
C GLY A 118 -5.51 -5.69 15.63
N PRO A 119 -6.17 -4.59 15.99
CA PRO A 119 -7.58 -4.32 15.67
C PRO A 119 -7.81 -3.73 14.25
N ALA A 120 -6.84 -3.91 13.32
CA ALA A 120 -6.89 -3.28 12.01
C ALA A 120 -8.11 -3.70 11.20
N CYS A 121 -8.47 -4.99 11.20
CA CYS A 121 -9.63 -5.49 10.45
C CYS A 121 -10.93 -4.85 10.90
N GLU A 122 -11.18 -4.81 12.21
CA GLU A 122 -12.37 -4.18 12.79
C GLU A 122 -12.46 -2.69 12.46
N ARG A 123 -11.35 -1.97 12.60
CA ARG A 123 -11.26 -0.54 12.28
C ARG A 123 -11.49 -0.27 10.80
N LEU A 124 -10.91 -1.06 9.92
CA LEU A 124 -11.07 -0.91 8.47
C LEU A 124 -12.49 -1.28 8.02
N GLN A 125 -13.08 -2.34 8.57
CA GLN A 125 -14.47 -2.71 8.29
C GLN A 125 -15.44 -1.60 8.70
N SER A 126 -15.20 -0.94 9.85
CA SER A 126 -16.09 0.11 10.39
C SER A 126 -15.82 1.51 9.84
N CYS A 127 -14.72 1.74 9.12
CA CYS A 127 -14.38 3.07 8.61
C CYS A 127 -15.26 3.49 7.41
N CYS A 128 -15.15 4.75 7.01
CA CYS A 128 -15.89 5.33 5.89
C CYS A 128 -15.39 4.92 4.50
N ALA A 129 -14.31 4.14 4.41
CA ALA A 129 -13.80 3.69 3.11
C ALA A 129 -14.78 2.72 2.44
N GLU A 130 -14.92 2.86 1.12
CA GLU A 130 -15.68 1.94 0.28
C GLU A 130 -14.98 0.59 0.16
N GLU A 131 -13.66 0.63 -0.08
CA GLU A 131 -12.82 -0.55 -0.22
C GLU A 131 -11.45 -0.36 0.41
N VAL A 132 -10.86 -1.47 0.83
CA VAL A 132 -9.48 -1.59 1.27
C VAL A 132 -8.76 -2.53 0.31
N VAL A 133 -7.98 -1.97 -0.58
CA VAL A 133 -7.29 -2.69 -1.65
C VAL A 133 -5.86 -3.01 -1.22
N ILE A 134 -5.54 -4.27 -1.15
CA ILE A 134 -4.20 -4.77 -0.80
C ILE A 134 -3.70 -5.72 -1.87
N THR A 135 -2.41 -6.02 -1.89
CA THR A 135 -1.92 -7.13 -2.70
C THR A 135 -1.89 -8.43 -1.88
N ASP A 136 -1.75 -9.55 -2.57
CA ASP A 136 -1.63 -10.88 -1.97
C ASP A 136 -0.18 -11.25 -1.59
N THR A 137 0.70 -10.25 -1.45
CA THR A 137 2.08 -10.45 -0.97
C THR A 137 2.16 -11.04 0.44
N ILE A 138 1.09 -10.89 1.23
CA ILE A 138 0.93 -11.50 2.54
C ILE A 138 -0.37 -12.31 2.51
N ALA A 139 -0.30 -13.59 2.85
CA ALA A 139 -1.49 -14.43 2.98
C ALA A 139 -2.39 -13.91 4.10
N ILE A 140 -3.64 -13.61 3.78
CA ILE A 140 -4.64 -13.15 4.75
C ILE A 140 -5.48 -14.36 5.16
N PRO A 141 -5.40 -14.78 6.43
CA PRO A 141 -6.21 -15.88 6.93
C PRO A 141 -7.70 -15.52 6.95
N GLU A 142 -8.58 -16.53 6.85
CA GLU A 142 -10.03 -16.30 6.69
C GLU A 142 -10.63 -15.43 7.81
N GLU A 143 -10.15 -15.60 9.03
CA GLU A 143 -10.62 -14.83 10.19
C GLU A 143 -10.27 -13.34 10.14
N LYS A 144 -9.36 -12.94 9.25
CA LYS A 144 -8.98 -11.55 9.00
C LYS A 144 -9.62 -10.95 7.74
N LYS A 145 -10.38 -11.73 7.00
CA LYS A 145 -11.14 -11.21 5.87
C LYS A 145 -12.36 -10.43 6.34
N PHE A 146 -12.69 -9.38 5.61
CA PHE A 146 -13.85 -8.52 5.87
C PHE A 146 -14.42 -8.00 4.54
N ASP A 147 -15.68 -7.58 4.53
CA ASP A 147 -16.45 -7.32 3.30
C ASP A 147 -15.82 -6.28 2.36
N LYS A 148 -15.13 -5.27 2.93
CA LYS A 148 -14.49 -4.20 2.15
C LYS A 148 -13.11 -4.56 1.64
N LEU A 149 -12.57 -5.74 2.01
CA LEU A 149 -11.22 -6.15 1.64
C LEU A 149 -11.18 -6.67 0.20
N VAL A 150 -10.34 -6.05 -0.61
CA VAL A 150 -10.05 -6.47 -1.99
C VAL A 150 -8.59 -6.84 -2.09
N GLN A 151 -8.31 -8.03 -2.64
CA GLN A 151 -6.94 -8.49 -2.88
C GLN A 151 -6.62 -8.47 -4.38
N VAL A 152 -5.51 -7.81 -4.74
CA VAL A 152 -4.96 -7.79 -6.09
C VAL A 152 -3.74 -8.70 -6.12
N THR A 153 -3.70 -9.63 -7.06
CA THR A 153 -2.60 -10.60 -7.14
C THR A 153 -1.32 -9.99 -7.71
N VAL A 154 -0.17 -10.37 -7.13
CA VAL A 154 1.16 -10.09 -7.66
C VAL A 154 1.72 -11.23 -8.51
N ALA A 155 0.94 -12.30 -8.73
CA ALA A 155 1.42 -13.52 -9.39
C ALA A 155 1.98 -13.24 -10.80
N ASP A 156 1.26 -12.50 -11.62
CA ASP A 156 1.70 -12.16 -12.99
C ASP A 156 2.97 -11.29 -12.98
N LEU A 157 3.07 -10.37 -12.02
CA LEU A 157 4.25 -9.52 -11.84
C LEU A 157 5.49 -10.36 -11.52
N LEU A 158 5.35 -11.32 -10.60
CA LEU A 158 6.44 -12.22 -10.21
C LEU A 158 6.78 -13.19 -11.33
N ALA A 159 5.78 -13.82 -11.96
CA ALA A 159 5.99 -14.75 -13.07
C ALA A 159 6.80 -14.09 -14.21
N HIS A 160 6.36 -12.92 -14.66
CA HIS A 160 7.07 -12.19 -15.71
C HIS A 160 8.50 -11.77 -15.33
N THR A 161 8.74 -11.51 -14.05
CA THR A 161 10.08 -11.20 -13.57
C THR A 161 10.97 -12.43 -13.58
N ILE A 162 10.45 -13.58 -13.11
CA ILE A 162 11.17 -14.85 -13.12
C ILE A 162 11.54 -15.27 -14.53
N GLU A 163 10.60 -15.20 -15.48
CA GLU A 163 10.85 -15.49 -16.91
C GLU A 163 11.97 -14.64 -17.52
N LYS A 164 12.19 -13.43 -17.04
CA LYS A 164 13.29 -12.57 -17.53
C LYS A 164 14.63 -12.81 -16.85
N ILE A 165 14.65 -13.54 -15.75
CA ILE A 165 15.85 -13.86 -14.99
C ILE A 165 16.49 -15.16 -15.51
N GLU A 166 15.69 -16.08 -16.05
CA GLU A 166 16.16 -17.32 -16.70
C GLU A 166 16.77 -17.03 -18.09
#